data_cb49d964ad2edd879f639eb12ea5531b
#
_entry.id   cb49d964ad2edd879f639eb12ea5531b
#
_cell.length_a   1.000
_cell.length_b   1.000
_cell.length_c   1.000
_cell.angle_alpha   90.00
_cell.angle_beta   90.00
_cell.angle_gamma   90.00
#
_symmetry.space_group_name_H-M   'P 1'
#
loop_
_entity.id
_entity.type
_entity.pdbx_description
1 polymer ?
#
loop_
_entity_poly.entity_id
_entity_poly.type
_entity_poly.pdbx_seq_one_letter_code
_entity_poly.pdbx_strand_id
1 'polypeptide(L)'
;MKNPAKVAVAGGGIGGLTAAIALRRAGFEVSVFERAAELREVGAGLLLAANAQRALAKLGLAEAVARLGTPASAGEIRSWRGKVLASIPAAELEKKIGTPSAAVHRADLQALLAREVGEGTLRLGAEVEAFEQDESGVRVLLADGSRESADILVGADGLRSRVKAGLFGSEEPCYAGYTAWRAVVEPKEDLLPWGTGFESWGRGARFGCAHIGDGRVYWFATANAPEGEKDGPTGSLAGAKAKLLHLFSRWHRPVADLVEAAEEGAILRTDIYDREPLGERWGEGKVTLLGDAAHPMTPNLGQGACQAIEDAVMLARCLGERGATAESLRSYEKLRSDRVAMVVRRSRRVGTIGQVKNPAICWLRDRVLAMIPPKAQLRQLEEVVGYEA
;
A
#
# COMPACT_ATOMS: atom_id res chain seq x y z
N MET A 1 -39.76 5.15 -5.42
CA MET A 1 -38.32 5.48 -5.25
C MET A 1 -37.57 4.68 -6.29
N LYS A 2 -36.62 5.26 -7.03
CA LYS A 2 -35.76 4.47 -7.92
C LYS A 2 -34.88 3.58 -7.03
N ASN A 3 -34.68 2.32 -7.41
CA ASN A 3 -33.73 1.44 -6.73
C ASN A 3 -32.33 2.09 -6.75
N PRO A 4 -31.54 1.94 -5.67
CA PRO A 4 -30.17 2.42 -5.66
C PRO A 4 -29.37 1.76 -6.79
N ALA A 5 -28.50 2.53 -7.41
CA ALA A 5 -27.63 2.01 -8.45
C ALA A 5 -26.64 0.98 -7.84
N LYS A 6 -26.36 -0.08 -8.61
CA LYS A 6 -25.52 -1.21 -8.21
C LYS A 6 -24.08 -1.02 -8.66
N VAL A 7 -23.15 -1.18 -7.73
CA VAL A 7 -21.70 -1.11 -8.01
C VAL A 7 -21.05 -2.44 -7.65
N ALA A 8 -20.43 -3.07 -8.65
CA ALA A 8 -19.57 -4.22 -8.45
C ALA A 8 -18.14 -3.78 -8.19
N VAL A 9 -17.49 -4.36 -7.19
CA VAL A 9 -16.08 -4.12 -6.85
C VAL A 9 -15.31 -5.43 -6.96
N ALA A 10 -14.35 -5.51 -7.86
CA ALA A 10 -13.46 -6.65 -7.98
C ALA A 10 -12.25 -6.46 -7.06
N GLY A 11 -12.10 -7.31 -6.04
CA GLY A 11 -11.03 -7.32 -5.05
C GLY A 11 -11.44 -6.81 -3.67
N GLY A 12 -11.22 -7.65 -2.65
CA GLY A 12 -11.45 -7.39 -1.21
C GLY A 12 -10.20 -6.91 -0.46
N GLY A 13 -9.26 -6.26 -1.17
CA GLY A 13 -8.13 -5.59 -0.55
C GLY A 13 -8.54 -4.28 0.15
N ILE A 14 -7.58 -3.59 0.77
CA ILE A 14 -7.82 -2.33 1.50
C ILE A 14 -8.56 -1.31 0.62
N GLY A 15 -8.13 -1.13 -0.65
CA GLY A 15 -8.77 -0.20 -1.57
C GLY A 15 -10.21 -0.58 -1.89
N GLY A 16 -10.47 -1.85 -2.25
CA GLY A 16 -11.80 -2.32 -2.61
C GLY A 16 -12.79 -2.28 -1.44
N LEU A 17 -12.37 -2.69 -0.25
CA LEU A 17 -13.19 -2.61 0.96
C LEU A 17 -13.49 -1.15 1.34
N THR A 18 -12.49 -0.27 1.26
CA THR A 18 -12.70 1.17 1.50
C THR A 18 -13.66 1.77 0.47
N ALA A 19 -13.53 1.40 -0.81
CA ALA A 19 -14.44 1.85 -1.85
C ALA A 19 -15.87 1.36 -1.59
N ALA A 20 -16.04 0.11 -1.17
CA ALA A 20 -17.36 -0.42 -0.83
C ALA A 20 -18.01 0.35 0.33
N ILE A 21 -17.27 0.65 1.40
CA ILE A 21 -17.76 1.45 2.52
C ILE A 21 -18.17 2.85 2.04
N ALA A 22 -17.29 3.52 1.28
CA ALA A 22 -17.52 4.87 0.79
C ALA A 22 -18.76 4.94 -0.13
N LEU A 23 -18.90 4.01 -1.06
CA LEU A 23 -20.01 3.92 -1.99
C LEU A 23 -21.33 3.60 -1.30
N ARG A 24 -21.34 2.67 -0.33
CA ARG A 24 -22.54 2.37 0.46
C ARG A 24 -23.02 3.60 1.24
N ARG A 25 -22.09 4.37 1.83
CA ARG A 25 -22.42 5.63 2.52
C ARG A 25 -22.93 6.70 1.56
N ALA A 26 -22.52 6.66 0.30
CA ALA A 26 -23.07 7.52 -0.75
C ALA A 26 -24.42 7.02 -1.32
N GLY A 27 -24.98 5.92 -0.79
CA GLY A 27 -26.32 5.43 -1.12
C GLY A 27 -26.37 4.40 -2.25
N PHE A 28 -25.23 3.80 -2.63
CA PHE A 28 -25.17 2.75 -3.65
C PHE A 28 -25.38 1.34 -3.05
N GLU A 29 -25.94 0.44 -3.82
CA GLU A 29 -25.92 -1.01 -3.54
C GLU A 29 -24.56 -1.55 -4.02
N VAL A 30 -23.79 -2.20 -3.14
CA VAL A 30 -22.42 -2.62 -3.46
C VAL A 30 -22.24 -4.11 -3.24
N SER A 31 -21.60 -4.78 -4.20
CA SER A 31 -21.12 -6.16 -4.09
C SER A 31 -19.61 -6.20 -4.30
N VAL A 32 -18.86 -6.77 -3.36
CA VAL A 32 -17.40 -6.96 -3.45
C VAL A 32 -17.12 -8.44 -3.71
N PHE A 33 -16.33 -8.72 -4.74
CA PHE A 33 -15.92 -10.06 -5.14
C PHE A 33 -14.42 -10.23 -4.83
N GLU A 34 -14.10 -11.14 -3.91
CA GLU A 34 -12.72 -11.44 -3.50
C GLU A 34 -12.40 -12.90 -3.81
N ARG A 35 -11.31 -13.14 -4.55
CA ARG A 35 -10.87 -14.48 -4.97
C ARG A 35 -10.43 -15.38 -3.80
N ALA A 36 -9.90 -14.79 -2.72
CA ALA A 36 -9.48 -15.55 -1.56
C ALA A 36 -10.70 -16.14 -0.84
N ALA A 37 -10.62 -17.43 -0.48
CA ALA A 37 -11.66 -18.08 0.30
C ALA A 37 -11.75 -17.54 1.74
N GLU A 38 -10.69 -16.94 2.23
CA GLU A 38 -10.60 -16.29 3.53
C GLU A 38 -9.67 -15.08 3.48
N LEU A 39 -9.92 -14.07 4.30
CA LEU A 39 -8.99 -12.96 4.49
C LEU A 39 -7.88 -13.42 5.42
N ARG A 40 -6.71 -13.74 4.84
CA ARG A 40 -5.57 -14.28 5.60
C ARG A 40 -4.80 -13.17 6.29
N GLU A 41 -4.32 -13.47 7.47
CA GLU A 41 -3.34 -12.65 8.18
C GLU A 41 -1.99 -12.71 7.42
N VAL A 42 -1.74 -11.72 6.59
CA VAL A 42 -0.43 -11.55 5.97
C VAL A 42 0.39 -10.64 6.89
N GLY A 43 1.42 -11.19 7.54
CA GLY A 43 2.28 -10.48 8.48
C GLY A 43 3.04 -9.33 7.84
N ALA A 44 2.40 -8.18 7.67
CA ALA A 44 3.00 -6.98 7.14
C ALA A 44 2.50 -5.74 7.89
N GLY A 45 3.39 -4.80 8.15
CA GLY A 45 3.04 -3.47 8.62
C GLY A 45 2.65 -2.55 7.47
N LEU A 46 1.85 -1.57 7.79
CA LEU A 46 1.37 -0.54 6.87
C LEU A 46 1.44 0.83 7.55
N LEU A 47 1.97 1.81 6.86
CA LEU A 47 1.88 3.21 7.27
C LEU A 47 0.58 3.81 6.74
N LEU A 48 -0.31 4.20 7.64
CA LEU A 48 -1.43 5.09 7.36
C LEU A 48 -0.98 6.52 7.59
N ALA A 49 -0.52 7.17 6.53
CA ALA A 49 -0.11 8.55 6.59
C ALA A 49 -1.32 9.49 6.72
N ALA A 50 -1.08 10.75 7.07
CA ALA A 50 -2.12 11.74 7.39
C ALA A 50 -3.21 11.86 6.30
N ASN A 51 -2.86 11.75 5.02
CA ASN A 51 -3.81 11.75 3.90
C ASN A 51 -4.82 10.59 4.00
N ALA A 52 -4.35 9.37 4.24
CA ALA A 52 -5.21 8.21 4.41
C ALA A 52 -6.05 8.29 5.69
N GLN A 53 -5.47 8.75 6.79
CA GLN A 53 -6.19 8.96 8.05
C GLN A 53 -7.36 9.94 7.88
N ARG A 54 -7.15 11.07 7.19
CA ARG A 54 -8.22 12.02 6.88
C ARG A 54 -9.30 11.43 5.99
N ALA A 55 -8.90 10.66 4.98
CA ALA A 55 -9.86 9.98 4.11
C ALA A 55 -10.71 8.96 4.89
N LEU A 56 -10.10 8.15 5.77
CA LEU A 56 -10.82 7.23 6.65
C LEU A 56 -11.70 7.97 7.68
N ALA A 57 -11.26 9.13 8.16
CA ALA A 57 -12.08 9.98 9.05
C ALA A 57 -13.37 10.47 8.38
N LYS A 58 -13.33 10.84 7.08
CA LYS A 58 -14.54 11.17 6.30
C LYS A 58 -15.52 9.99 6.20
N LEU A 59 -15.01 8.77 6.32
CA LEU A 59 -15.79 7.55 6.42
C LEU A 59 -16.12 7.16 7.88
N GLY A 60 -15.99 8.07 8.87
CA GLY A 60 -16.27 7.82 10.28
C GLY A 60 -15.45 6.69 10.92
N LEU A 61 -14.28 6.36 10.35
CA LEU A 61 -13.42 5.25 10.80
C LEU A 61 -12.23 5.72 11.66
N ALA A 62 -12.12 7.04 11.94
CA ALA A 62 -10.97 7.62 12.64
C ALA A 62 -10.65 6.94 13.97
N GLU A 63 -11.65 6.79 14.86
CA GLU A 63 -11.45 6.17 16.18
C GLU A 63 -11.12 4.68 16.09
N ALA A 64 -11.79 3.95 15.19
CA ALA A 64 -11.55 2.53 15.01
C ALA A 64 -10.13 2.26 14.51
N VAL A 65 -9.64 3.07 13.56
CA VAL A 65 -8.28 2.97 13.02
C VAL A 65 -7.24 3.42 14.06
N ALA A 66 -7.51 4.47 14.84
CA ALA A 66 -6.61 4.92 15.90
C ALA A 66 -6.34 3.85 16.97
N ARG A 67 -7.30 2.96 17.22
CA ARG A 67 -7.15 1.83 18.16
C ARG A 67 -6.31 0.67 17.61
N LEU A 68 -6.13 0.57 16.29
CA LEU A 68 -5.38 -0.53 15.66
C LEU A 68 -3.87 -0.31 15.65
N GLY A 69 -3.42 0.92 15.72
CA GLY A 69 -2.05 1.23 15.38
C GLY A 69 -1.28 2.00 16.43
N THR A 70 0.00 2.16 16.16
CA THR A 70 0.88 3.02 16.95
C THR A 70 1.06 4.35 16.23
N PRO A 71 0.75 5.50 16.88
CA PRO A 71 1.07 6.81 16.32
C PRO A 71 2.58 6.93 16.01
N ALA A 72 2.90 7.38 14.82
CA ALA A 72 4.29 7.60 14.42
C ALA A 72 4.78 8.92 15.02
N SER A 73 5.52 8.85 16.11
CA SER A 73 6.07 10.02 16.82
C SER A 73 7.39 10.50 16.22
N ALA A 74 8.22 9.59 15.73
CA ALA A 74 9.49 9.90 15.08
C ALA A 74 9.87 8.83 14.04
N GLY A 75 10.54 9.27 12.98
CA GLY A 75 11.13 8.40 11.98
C GLY A 75 12.52 8.90 11.61
N GLU A 76 13.41 8.00 11.27
CA GLU A 76 14.77 8.33 10.87
C GLU A 76 15.20 7.57 9.63
N ILE A 77 15.99 8.23 8.78
CA ILE A 77 16.81 7.56 7.78
C ILE A 77 18.22 7.46 8.35
N ARG A 78 18.74 6.26 8.44
CA ARG A 78 20.07 5.96 8.99
C ARG A 78 20.98 5.37 7.92
N SER A 79 22.29 5.49 8.12
CA SER A 79 23.23 4.64 7.41
C SER A 79 23.18 3.21 7.96
N TRP A 80 23.66 2.21 7.22
CA TRP A 80 23.78 0.83 7.70
C TRP A 80 24.62 0.68 8.99
N ARG A 81 25.40 1.70 9.36
CA ARG A 81 26.18 1.76 10.61
C ARG A 81 25.44 2.48 11.75
N GLY A 82 24.18 2.87 11.55
CA GLY A 82 23.33 3.52 12.57
C GLY A 82 23.48 5.05 12.65
N LYS A 83 24.34 5.69 11.85
CA LYS A 83 24.42 7.15 11.82
C LYS A 83 23.15 7.73 11.21
N VAL A 84 22.47 8.63 11.93
CA VAL A 84 21.31 9.36 11.42
C VAL A 84 21.73 10.26 10.26
N LEU A 85 21.04 10.10 9.13
CA LEU A 85 21.22 10.88 7.90
C LEU A 85 20.10 11.91 7.73
N ALA A 86 18.88 11.56 8.13
CA ALA A 86 17.74 12.46 8.13
C ALA A 86 16.75 12.05 9.23
N SER A 87 16.05 13.03 9.80
CA SER A 87 14.98 12.82 10.77
C SER A 87 13.67 13.28 10.18
N ILE A 88 12.64 12.44 10.28
CA ILE A 88 11.28 12.78 9.86
C ILE A 88 10.64 13.56 11.00
N PRO A 89 10.31 14.84 10.83
CA PRO A 89 9.74 15.68 11.88
C PRO A 89 8.22 15.39 12.03
N ALA A 90 7.88 14.21 12.53
CA ALA A 90 6.50 13.72 12.59
C ALA A 90 5.60 14.66 13.41
N ALA A 91 6.06 15.15 14.56
CA ALA A 91 5.27 16.07 15.39
C ALA A 91 5.05 17.44 14.72
N GLU A 92 6.04 17.96 13.99
CA GLU A 92 5.88 19.22 13.22
C GLU A 92 4.91 19.02 12.05
N LEU A 93 5.01 17.87 11.39
CA LEU A 93 4.13 17.49 10.29
C LEU A 93 2.68 17.35 10.79
N GLU A 94 2.47 16.65 11.90
CA GLU A 94 1.15 16.51 12.55
C GLU A 94 0.58 17.87 12.94
N LYS A 95 1.39 18.74 13.59
CA LYS A 95 0.94 20.10 13.95
C LYS A 95 0.52 20.90 12.73
N LYS A 96 1.20 20.73 11.59
CA LYS A 96 0.90 21.47 10.36
C LYS A 96 -0.30 20.94 9.61
N ILE A 97 -0.47 19.62 9.59
CA ILE A 97 -1.54 18.93 8.84
C ILE A 97 -2.79 18.73 9.70
N GLY A 98 -2.66 18.73 11.04
CA GLY A 98 -3.77 18.49 11.98
C GLY A 98 -4.16 17.02 12.12
N THR A 99 -3.37 16.08 11.56
CA THR A 99 -3.68 14.65 11.58
C THR A 99 -2.39 13.86 11.73
N PRO A 100 -2.29 12.94 12.71
CA PRO A 100 -1.12 12.07 12.87
C PRO A 100 -1.04 11.02 11.76
N SER A 101 0.14 10.47 11.55
CA SER A 101 0.33 9.21 10.85
C SER A 101 0.39 8.07 11.86
N ALA A 102 -0.04 6.87 11.49
CA ALA A 102 0.04 5.70 12.36
C ALA A 102 0.54 4.48 11.57
N ALA A 103 1.32 3.63 12.20
CA ALA A 103 1.67 2.34 11.66
C ALA A 103 0.74 1.27 12.24
N VAL A 104 0.16 0.44 11.37
CA VAL A 104 -0.83 -0.58 11.71
C VAL A 104 -0.43 -1.94 11.14
N HIS A 105 -0.95 -3.02 11.73
CA HIS A 105 -0.89 -4.32 11.10
C HIS A 105 -1.88 -4.35 9.91
N ARG A 106 -1.41 -4.77 8.74
CA ARG A 106 -2.22 -4.73 7.50
C ARG A 106 -3.47 -5.59 7.60
N ALA A 107 -3.37 -6.77 8.21
CA ALA A 107 -4.51 -7.66 8.37
C ALA A 107 -5.56 -7.11 9.33
N ASP A 108 -5.15 -6.43 10.42
CA ASP A 108 -6.09 -5.81 11.36
C ASP A 108 -6.90 -4.69 10.68
N LEU A 109 -6.24 -3.88 9.84
CA LEU A 109 -6.95 -2.88 9.06
C LEU A 109 -7.92 -3.54 8.06
N GLN A 110 -7.50 -4.58 7.35
CA GLN A 110 -8.36 -5.28 6.41
C GLN A 110 -9.57 -5.93 7.12
N ALA A 111 -9.36 -6.54 8.27
CA ALA A 111 -10.44 -7.12 9.09
C ALA A 111 -11.41 -6.06 9.60
N LEU A 112 -10.91 -4.89 10.03
CA LEU A 112 -11.75 -3.75 10.39
C LEU A 112 -12.62 -3.34 9.20
N LEU A 113 -12.02 -3.09 8.04
CA LEU A 113 -12.74 -2.66 6.85
C LEU A 113 -13.76 -3.71 6.38
N ALA A 114 -13.44 -4.99 6.45
CA ALA A 114 -14.36 -6.08 6.10
C ALA A 114 -15.60 -6.12 7.02
N ARG A 115 -15.44 -5.83 8.32
CA ARG A 115 -16.57 -5.70 9.24
C ARG A 115 -17.43 -4.47 8.92
N GLU A 116 -16.80 -3.35 8.63
CA GLU A 116 -17.48 -2.08 8.33
C GLU A 116 -18.22 -2.08 6.99
N VAL A 117 -17.79 -2.90 6.05
CA VAL A 117 -18.48 -3.11 4.76
C VAL A 117 -19.90 -3.64 4.96
N GLY A 118 -20.16 -4.41 6.03
CA GLY A 118 -21.46 -4.97 6.38
C GLY A 118 -21.76 -6.31 5.73
N GLU A 119 -22.65 -7.06 6.38
CA GLU A 119 -23.04 -8.41 5.96
C GLU A 119 -23.59 -8.45 4.53
N GLY A 120 -23.30 -9.53 3.82
CA GLY A 120 -23.80 -9.80 2.46
C GLY A 120 -23.12 -8.96 1.35
N THR A 121 -22.29 -7.97 1.70
CA THR A 121 -21.60 -7.14 0.70
C THR A 121 -20.33 -7.79 0.16
N LEU A 122 -19.55 -8.47 1.01
CA LEU A 122 -18.29 -9.15 0.64
C LEU A 122 -18.55 -10.63 0.35
N ARG A 123 -18.21 -11.07 -0.87
CA ARG A 123 -18.24 -12.47 -1.30
C ARG A 123 -16.80 -12.97 -1.43
N LEU A 124 -16.40 -13.85 -0.52
CA LEU A 124 -15.12 -14.56 -0.56
C LEU A 124 -15.20 -15.77 -1.49
N GLY A 125 -14.06 -16.21 -2.03
CA GLY A 125 -13.98 -17.29 -3.02
C GLY A 125 -14.59 -16.93 -4.38
N ALA A 126 -14.87 -15.66 -4.64
CA ALA A 126 -15.51 -15.15 -5.85
C ALA A 126 -14.49 -14.36 -6.69
N GLU A 127 -13.79 -15.02 -7.60
CA GLU A 127 -12.82 -14.37 -8.49
C GLU A 127 -13.55 -13.79 -9.71
N VAL A 128 -13.33 -12.50 -9.97
CA VAL A 128 -13.75 -11.88 -11.23
C VAL A 128 -12.81 -12.32 -12.33
N GLU A 129 -13.31 -13.05 -13.31
CA GLU A 129 -12.55 -13.55 -14.46
C GLU A 129 -12.60 -12.62 -15.65
N ALA A 130 -13.81 -12.10 -15.96
CA ALA A 130 -14.06 -11.21 -17.07
C ALA A 130 -15.25 -10.30 -16.81
N PHE A 131 -15.50 -9.38 -17.72
CA PHE A 131 -16.72 -8.56 -17.74
C PHE A 131 -17.13 -8.23 -19.17
N GLU A 132 -18.41 -7.96 -19.34
CA GLU A 132 -19.02 -7.38 -20.55
C GLU A 132 -19.72 -6.09 -20.14
N GLN A 133 -19.76 -5.08 -21.00
CA GLN A 133 -20.50 -3.84 -20.74
C GLN A 133 -21.27 -3.39 -21.97
N ASP A 134 -22.42 -2.78 -21.73
CA ASP A 134 -23.26 -2.14 -22.75
C ASP A 134 -23.93 -0.87 -22.18
N GLU A 135 -24.88 -0.30 -22.90
CA GLU A 135 -25.62 0.89 -22.46
C GLU A 135 -26.42 0.65 -21.16
N SER A 136 -26.85 -0.57 -20.91
CA SER A 136 -27.66 -0.95 -19.72
C SER A 136 -26.83 -1.11 -18.45
N GLY A 137 -25.56 -1.56 -18.55
CA GLY A 137 -24.72 -1.81 -17.38
C GLY A 137 -23.48 -2.62 -17.68
N VAL A 138 -22.99 -3.27 -16.63
CA VAL A 138 -21.85 -4.21 -16.67
C VAL A 138 -22.33 -5.59 -16.18
N ARG A 139 -21.93 -6.62 -16.90
CA ARG A 139 -22.10 -8.02 -16.49
C ARG A 139 -20.73 -8.56 -16.10
N VAL A 140 -20.57 -8.87 -14.82
CA VAL A 140 -19.35 -9.47 -14.24
C VAL A 140 -19.45 -10.98 -14.34
N LEU A 141 -18.43 -11.63 -14.89
CA LEU A 141 -18.30 -13.08 -14.98
C LEU A 141 -17.33 -13.55 -13.89
N LEU A 142 -17.79 -14.45 -13.03
CA LEU A 142 -16.98 -15.05 -11.98
C LEU A 142 -16.39 -16.40 -12.43
N ALA A 143 -15.27 -16.79 -11.81
CA ALA A 143 -14.55 -18.03 -12.16
C ALA A 143 -15.37 -19.33 -11.94
N ASP A 144 -16.41 -19.28 -11.11
CA ASP A 144 -17.37 -20.39 -10.93
C ASP A 144 -18.44 -20.47 -12.04
N GLY A 145 -18.37 -19.58 -13.05
CA GLY A 145 -19.32 -19.47 -14.15
C GLY A 145 -20.56 -18.64 -13.82
N SER A 146 -20.75 -18.18 -12.60
CA SER A 146 -21.85 -17.29 -12.24
C SER A 146 -21.68 -15.90 -12.85
N ARG A 147 -22.80 -15.19 -13.02
CA ARG A 147 -22.83 -13.85 -13.62
C ARG A 147 -23.59 -12.90 -12.71
N GLU A 148 -23.00 -11.72 -12.51
CA GLU A 148 -23.59 -10.66 -11.70
C GLU A 148 -23.76 -9.39 -12.54
N SER A 149 -24.88 -8.70 -12.38
CA SER A 149 -25.16 -7.47 -13.12
C SER A 149 -25.02 -6.25 -12.20
N ALA A 150 -24.39 -5.21 -12.70
CA ALA A 150 -24.21 -3.94 -11.99
C ALA A 150 -24.31 -2.76 -12.97
N ASP A 151 -24.53 -1.56 -12.46
CA ASP A 151 -24.49 -0.34 -13.26
C ASP A 151 -23.05 0.09 -13.54
N ILE A 152 -22.12 -0.21 -12.62
CA ILE A 152 -20.68 0.13 -12.68
C ILE A 152 -19.85 -1.02 -12.14
N LEU A 153 -18.65 -1.22 -12.73
CA LEU A 153 -17.59 -2.08 -12.21
C LEU A 153 -16.36 -1.28 -11.80
N VAL A 154 -15.88 -1.52 -10.59
CA VAL A 154 -14.61 -0.97 -10.07
C VAL A 154 -13.59 -2.11 -9.95
N GLY A 155 -12.53 -2.06 -10.76
CA GLY A 155 -11.40 -2.99 -10.64
C GLY A 155 -10.45 -2.54 -9.54
N ALA A 156 -10.47 -3.23 -8.40
CA ALA A 156 -9.58 -3.05 -7.25
C ALA A 156 -8.80 -4.35 -6.93
N ASP A 157 -8.57 -5.17 -7.96
CA ASP A 157 -8.05 -6.54 -7.95
C ASP A 157 -6.51 -6.61 -8.03
N GLY A 158 -5.83 -5.48 -7.77
CA GLY A 158 -4.41 -5.38 -7.48
C GLY A 158 -3.49 -5.40 -8.70
N LEU A 159 -2.20 -5.61 -8.47
CA LEU A 159 -1.13 -5.51 -9.46
C LEU A 159 -1.38 -6.32 -10.75
N ARG A 160 -1.97 -7.51 -10.63
CA ARG A 160 -2.30 -8.42 -11.75
C ARG A 160 -3.79 -8.40 -12.07
N SER A 161 -4.37 -7.20 -12.12
CA SER A 161 -5.80 -6.94 -12.34
C SER A 161 -6.32 -7.60 -13.63
N ARG A 162 -7.35 -8.44 -13.46
CA ARG A 162 -8.14 -9.00 -14.57
C ARG A 162 -9.00 -7.92 -15.23
N VAL A 163 -9.53 -7.01 -14.42
CA VAL A 163 -10.33 -5.89 -14.94
C VAL A 163 -9.47 -4.98 -15.80
N LYS A 164 -8.23 -4.63 -15.37
CA LYS A 164 -7.27 -3.88 -16.23
C LYS A 164 -6.99 -4.64 -17.53
N ALA A 165 -6.71 -5.94 -17.44
CA ALA A 165 -6.43 -6.74 -18.62
C ALA A 165 -7.60 -6.78 -19.60
N GLY A 166 -8.83 -6.82 -19.12
CA GLY A 166 -10.04 -6.74 -19.94
C GLY A 166 -10.23 -5.39 -20.63
N LEU A 167 -9.80 -4.27 -19.99
CA LEU A 167 -9.88 -2.93 -20.56
C LEU A 167 -8.78 -2.64 -21.59
N PHE A 168 -7.54 -3.00 -21.29
CA PHE A 168 -6.37 -2.50 -22.01
C PHE A 168 -5.44 -3.60 -22.55
N GLY A 169 -5.82 -4.86 -22.35
CA GLY A 169 -4.95 -6.00 -22.64
C GLY A 169 -4.01 -6.33 -21.47
N SER A 170 -3.44 -7.52 -21.54
CA SER A 170 -2.49 -8.00 -20.54
C SER A 170 -1.13 -7.35 -20.74
N GLU A 171 -0.58 -6.82 -19.66
CA GLU A 171 0.74 -6.22 -19.61
C GLU A 171 1.44 -6.66 -18.32
N GLU A 172 2.66 -7.18 -18.42
CA GLU A 172 3.42 -7.58 -17.23
C GLU A 172 3.90 -6.35 -16.46
N PRO A 173 3.88 -6.40 -15.13
CA PRO A 173 4.45 -5.33 -14.31
C PRO A 173 5.97 -5.27 -14.44
N CYS A 174 6.54 -4.08 -14.27
CA CYS A 174 7.97 -3.84 -14.33
C CYS A 174 8.66 -4.28 -13.04
N TYR A 175 9.63 -5.18 -13.12
CA TYR A 175 10.46 -5.53 -11.98
C TYR A 175 11.38 -4.37 -11.58
N ALA A 176 11.38 -4.01 -10.29
CA ALA A 176 12.12 -2.84 -9.80
C ALA A 176 13.61 -3.11 -9.52
N GLY A 177 14.12 -4.32 -9.80
CA GLY A 177 15.53 -4.70 -9.62
C GLY A 177 15.90 -5.12 -8.20
N TYR A 178 14.93 -5.30 -7.30
CA TYR A 178 15.16 -5.73 -5.92
C TYR A 178 13.98 -6.50 -5.35
N THR A 179 14.27 -7.33 -4.35
CA THR A 179 13.28 -8.07 -3.58
C THR A 179 13.16 -7.52 -2.16
N ALA A 180 12.06 -7.83 -1.48
CA ALA A 180 11.83 -7.47 -0.09
C ALA A 180 11.40 -8.69 0.73
N TRP A 181 11.93 -8.76 1.96
CA TRP A 181 11.45 -9.65 3.02
C TRP A 181 10.72 -8.81 4.07
N ARG A 182 9.73 -9.39 4.68
CA ARG A 182 8.89 -8.72 5.70
C ARG A 182 8.50 -9.71 6.77
N ALA A 183 8.49 -9.26 8.01
CA ALA A 183 7.87 -10.00 9.10
C ALA A 183 7.32 -9.05 10.17
N VAL A 184 6.46 -9.61 11.00
CA VAL A 184 5.98 -9.03 12.24
C VAL A 184 6.53 -9.88 13.38
N VAL A 185 7.07 -9.24 14.39
CA VAL A 185 7.66 -9.90 15.56
C VAL A 185 7.14 -9.27 16.85
N GLU A 186 7.13 -10.04 17.90
CA GLU A 186 6.90 -9.59 19.28
C GLU A 186 8.22 -9.74 20.05
N PRO A 187 9.09 -8.73 20.00
CA PRO A 187 10.41 -8.84 20.61
C PRO A 187 10.29 -8.93 22.13
N LYS A 188 11.06 -9.84 22.74
CA LYS A 188 11.10 -10.02 24.20
C LYS A 188 11.78 -8.87 24.94
N GLU A 189 12.60 -8.11 24.25
CA GLU A 189 13.33 -6.93 24.75
C GLU A 189 12.81 -5.68 24.05
N ASP A 190 12.97 -4.56 24.70
CA ASP A 190 12.61 -3.24 24.15
C ASP A 190 13.66 -2.80 23.11
N LEU A 191 13.56 -3.36 21.90
CA LEU A 191 14.53 -3.17 20.82
C LEU A 191 14.39 -1.81 20.10
N LEU A 192 13.25 -1.15 20.27
CA LEU A 192 12.91 0.10 19.58
C LEU A 192 12.06 0.97 20.50
N PRO A 193 12.39 2.26 20.72
CA PRO A 193 11.55 3.16 21.51
C PRO A 193 10.13 3.25 20.93
N TRP A 194 9.12 3.25 21.80
CA TRP A 194 7.71 3.28 21.40
C TRP A 194 7.38 4.44 20.47
N GLY A 195 6.57 4.17 19.43
CA GLY A 195 6.15 5.16 18.44
C GLY A 195 7.25 5.60 17.47
N THR A 196 8.45 5.02 17.56
CA THR A 196 9.55 5.33 16.64
C THR A 196 9.70 4.29 15.55
N GLY A 197 10.37 4.70 14.48
CA GLY A 197 10.76 3.82 13.39
C GLY A 197 12.01 4.35 12.71
N PHE A 198 12.70 3.49 12.00
CA PHE A 198 13.82 3.91 11.16
C PHE A 198 13.88 3.09 9.88
N GLU A 199 14.55 3.66 8.88
CA GLU A 199 15.01 2.94 7.70
C GLU A 199 16.51 3.16 7.53
N SER A 200 17.28 2.09 7.51
CA SER A 200 18.73 2.12 7.33
C SER A 200 19.09 1.76 5.90
N TRP A 201 19.97 2.58 5.30
CA TRP A 201 20.40 2.46 3.92
C TRP A 201 21.85 1.97 3.83
N GLY A 202 22.03 0.88 3.07
CA GLY A 202 23.33 0.29 2.79
C GLY A 202 23.72 0.37 1.32
N ARG A 203 24.45 -0.63 0.86
CA ARG A 203 24.89 -0.78 -0.53
C ARG A 203 23.99 -1.79 -1.23
N GLY A 204 22.99 -1.32 -1.97
CA GLY A 204 22.00 -2.18 -2.64
C GLY A 204 21.11 -2.97 -1.68
N ALA A 205 21.03 -2.55 -0.43
CA ALA A 205 20.19 -3.16 0.61
C ALA A 205 19.70 -2.09 1.59
N ARG A 206 18.49 -2.31 2.14
CA ARG A 206 17.87 -1.43 3.15
C ARG A 206 17.17 -2.29 4.19
N PHE A 207 17.05 -1.76 5.39
CA PHE A 207 16.29 -2.37 6.46
C PHE A 207 15.48 -1.29 7.19
N GLY A 208 14.19 -1.53 7.39
CA GLY A 208 13.34 -0.61 8.14
C GLY A 208 12.47 -1.33 9.14
N CYS A 209 12.10 -0.64 10.21
CA CYS A 209 11.18 -1.16 11.21
C CYS A 209 10.33 -0.06 11.85
N ALA A 210 9.17 -0.46 12.40
CA ALA A 210 8.29 0.40 13.18
C ALA A 210 7.37 -0.42 14.08
N HIS A 211 6.93 0.17 15.20
CA HIS A 211 5.83 -0.38 15.98
C HIS A 211 4.50 -0.30 15.22
N ILE A 212 3.67 -1.36 15.31
CA ILE A 212 2.39 -1.47 14.59
C ILE A 212 1.19 -1.78 15.48
N GLY A 213 1.30 -1.52 16.78
CA GLY A 213 0.28 -1.81 17.78
C GLY A 213 0.54 -3.12 18.53
N ASP A 214 -0.08 -3.26 19.70
CA ASP A 214 -0.09 -4.45 20.56
C ASP A 214 1.31 -5.04 20.86
N GLY A 215 2.33 -4.18 21.06
CA GLY A 215 3.70 -4.63 21.31
C GLY A 215 4.41 -5.21 20.07
N ARG A 216 3.75 -5.27 18.92
CA ARG A 216 4.31 -5.82 17.69
C ARG A 216 5.22 -4.82 16.99
N VAL A 217 6.32 -5.33 16.43
CA VAL A 217 7.22 -4.59 15.54
C VAL A 217 7.20 -5.22 14.15
N TYR A 218 6.87 -4.42 13.17
CA TYR A 218 7.05 -4.77 11.77
C TYR A 218 8.45 -4.39 11.31
N TRP A 219 9.08 -5.27 10.56
CA TRP A 219 10.29 -4.94 9.84
C TRP A 219 10.22 -5.36 8.37
N PHE A 220 10.97 -4.66 7.55
CA PHE A 220 11.25 -5.05 6.18
C PHE A 220 12.75 -4.97 5.90
N ALA A 221 13.21 -5.86 5.05
CA ALA A 221 14.55 -5.85 4.47
C ALA A 221 14.42 -5.85 2.95
N THR A 222 15.29 -5.12 2.26
CA THR A 222 15.37 -5.18 0.79
C THR A 222 16.80 -5.45 0.35
N ALA A 223 16.95 -6.15 -0.76
CA ALA A 223 18.24 -6.30 -1.43
C ALA A 223 18.06 -6.37 -2.94
N ASN A 224 19.05 -5.84 -3.69
CA ASN A 224 19.12 -6.04 -5.13
C ASN A 224 19.25 -7.53 -5.41
N ALA A 225 18.39 -8.07 -6.24
CA ALA A 225 18.33 -9.48 -6.59
C ALA A 225 17.87 -9.66 -8.04
N PRO A 226 18.18 -10.74 -8.71
CA PRO A 226 17.51 -11.16 -9.95
C PRO A 226 16.01 -11.40 -9.70
N GLU A 227 15.20 -11.16 -10.71
CA GLU A 227 13.76 -11.46 -10.68
C GLU A 227 13.55 -12.98 -10.49
N GLY A 228 12.59 -13.35 -9.64
CA GLY A 228 12.23 -14.74 -9.39
C GLY A 228 13.23 -15.55 -8.57
N GLU A 229 14.33 -14.94 -8.09
CA GLU A 229 15.26 -15.62 -7.19
C GLU A 229 14.52 -16.10 -5.94
N LYS A 230 14.78 -17.34 -5.50
CA LYS A 230 14.17 -17.92 -4.30
C LYS A 230 15.18 -18.04 -3.18
N ASP A 231 14.71 -17.90 -1.94
CA ASP A 231 15.48 -18.28 -0.76
C ASP A 231 15.38 -19.80 -0.60
N GLY A 232 16.50 -20.52 -0.64
CA GLY A 232 16.47 -21.97 -0.52
C GLY A 232 17.71 -22.67 -1.05
N PRO A 233 17.74 -24.00 -1.10
CA PRO A 233 18.95 -24.84 -0.99
C PRO A 233 19.94 -24.80 -2.15
N THR A 234 19.84 -23.94 -3.10
CA THR A 234 20.86 -23.77 -4.16
C THR A 234 22.06 -23.00 -3.65
N GLY A 235 22.77 -23.57 -2.69
CA GLY A 235 24.06 -23.09 -2.17
C GLY A 235 23.96 -22.47 -0.77
N SER A 236 24.30 -23.19 0.22
CA SER A 236 24.85 -22.90 1.56
C SER A 236 24.05 -22.08 2.59
N LEU A 237 22.98 -21.36 2.29
CA LEU A 237 22.14 -20.70 3.29
C LEU A 237 20.72 -21.27 3.19
N ALA A 238 20.36 -22.15 4.11
CA ALA A 238 19.02 -22.73 4.18
C ALA A 238 18.03 -21.69 4.73
N GLY A 239 17.15 -21.16 3.85
CA GLY A 239 16.05 -20.30 4.26
C GLY A 239 16.32 -18.79 4.22
N ALA A 240 15.22 -18.03 4.34
CA ALA A 240 15.21 -16.57 4.30
C ALA A 240 15.94 -15.95 5.50
N LYS A 241 15.71 -16.48 6.71
CA LYS A 241 16.30 -15.97 7.96
C LYS A 241 17.83 -16.05 7.94
N ALA A 242 18.39 -17.19 7.56
CA ALA A 242 19.84 -17.36 7.48
C ALA A 242 20.48 -16.42 6.45
N LYS A 243 19.84 -16.25 5.28
CA LYS A 243 20.25 -15.27 4.25
C LYS A 243 20.24 -13.85 4.79
N LEU A 244 19.19 -13.47 5.49
CA LEU A 244 19.05 -12.13 6.07
C LEU A 244 20.08 -11.87 7.18
N LEU A 245 20.31 -12.83 8.09
CA LEU A 245 21.32 -12.72 9.13
C LEU A 245 22.73 -12.58 8.52
N HIS A 246 23.02 -13.28 7.42
CA HIS A 246 24.28 -13.09 6.69
C HIS A 246 24.38 -11.69 6.06
N LEU A 247 23.37 -11.24 5.34
CA LEU A 247 23.34 -9.93 4.66
C LEU A 247 23.46 -8.76 5.62
N PHE A 248 22.82 -8.86 6.78
CA PHE A 248 22.71 -7.77 7.76
C PHE A 248 23.62 -7.95 8.99
N SER A 249 24.51 -8.97 9.02
CA SER A 249 25.39 -9.30 10.15
C SER A 249 26.24 -8.13 10.69
N ARG A 250 26.58 -7.17 9.82
CA ARG A 250 27.42 -6.02 10.16
C ARG A 250 26.65 -4.73 10.35
N TRP A 251 25.31 -4.80 10.33
CA TRP A 251 24.47 -3.64 10.51
C TRP A 251 24.32 -3.31 12.00
N HIS A 252 23.97 -2.06 12.28
CA HIS A 252 23.77 -1.61 13.67
C HIS A 252 22.59 -2.34 14.33
N ARG A 253 22.62 -2.41 15.66
CA ARG A 253 21.46 -2.87 16.43
C ARG A 253 20.26 -1.92 16.24
N PRO A 254 19.01 -2.43 16.21
CA PRO A 254 18.60 -3.82 16.49
C PRO A 254 18.35 -4.66 15.23
N VAL A 255 19.01 -4.40 14.09
CA VAL A 255 18.69 -5.03 12.81
C VAL A 255 18.78 -6.56 12.88
N ALA A 256 19.91 -7.09 13.36
CA ALA A 256 20.08 -8.54 13.48
C ALA A 256 19.12 -9.14 14.53
N ASP A 257 18.91 -8.44 15.64
CA ASP A 257 18.03 -8.89 16.74
C ASP A 257 16.56 -9.03 16.25
N LEU A 258 16.08 -8.11 15.39
CA LEU A 258 14.73 -8.17 14.82
C LEU A 258 14.59 -9.31 13.81
N VAL A 259 15.62 -9.59 13.03
CA VAL A 259 15.63 -10.75 12.12
C VAL A 259 15.64 -12.05 12.91
N GLU A 260 16.45 -12.11 14.00
CA GLU A 260 16.54 -13.28 14.86
C GLU A 260 15.23 -13.58 15.57
N ALA A 261 14.47 -12.56 15.95
CA ALA A 261 13.16 -12.71 16.60
C ALA A 261 12.07 -13.28 15.67
N ALA A 262 12.25 -13.22 14.34
CA ALA A 262 11.28 -13.76 13.40
C ALA A 262 11.37 -15.28 13.27
N GLU A 263 10.24 -15.95 13.15
CA GLU A 263 10.18 -17.35 12.74
C GLU A 263 10.40 -17.46 11.23
N GLU A 264 11.10 -18.50 10.78
CA GLU A 264 11.40 -18.71 9.36
C GLU A 264 10.14 -18.68 8.49
N GLY A 265 9.09 -19.37 8.89
CA GLY A 265 7.81 -19.45 8.17
C GLY A 265 6.99 -18.15 8.17
N ALA A 266 7.31 -17.20 9.04
CA ALA A 266 6.66 -15.89 9.09
C ALA A 266 7.35 -14.84 8.21
N ILE A 267 8.52 -15.14 7.65
CA ILE A 267 9.25 -14.23 6.76
C ILE A 267 8.67 -14.32 5.35
N LEU A 268 8.00 -13.29 4.93
CA LEU A 268 7.43 -13.19 3.59
C LEU A 268 8.42 -12.55 2.62
N ARG A 269 8.74 -13.24 1.53
CA ARG A 269 9.55 -12.70 0.42
C ARG A 269 8.67 -12.32 -0.76
N THR A 270 8.89 -11.15 -1.31
CA THR A 270 8.22 -10.69 -2.53
C THR A 270 9.17 -9.87 -3.38
N ASP A 271 9.19 -10.13 -4.67
CA ASP A 271 9.83 -9.25 -5.65
C ASP A 271 9.02 -7.96 -5.78
N ILE A 272 9.71 -6.86 -6.01
CA ILE A 272 9.07 -5.55 -6.07
C ILE A 272 8.82 -5.17 -7.52
N TYR A 273 7.57 -4.84 -7.79
CA TYR A 273 7.09 -4.44 -9.11
C TYR A 273 6.35 -3.10 -9.03
N ASP A 274 6.33 -2.39 -10.14
CA ASP A 274 5.45 -1.25 -10.37
C ASP A 274 5.01 -1.20 -11.85
N ARG A 275 4.32 -0.12 -12.24
CA ARG A 275 3.99 0.19 -13.64
C ARG A 275 4.20 1.68 -13.89
N GLU A 276 4.33 2.06 -15.15
CA GLU A 276 4.18 3.45 -15.52
C GLU A 276 2.72 3.90 -15.26
N PRO A 277 2.52 5.15 -14.80
CA PRO A 277 1.17 5.68 -14.62
C PRO A 277 0.36 5.67 -15.92
N LEU A 278 -0.90 5.25 -15.83
CA LEU A 278 -1.82 5.16 -16.97
C LEU A 278 -2.26 6.53 -17.55
N GLY A 279 -1.80 7.65 -16.99
CA GLY A 279 -2.32 8.98 -17.33
C GLY A 279 -3.75 9.15 -16.82
N GLU A 280 -4.60 9.85 -17.57
CA GLU A 280 -6.00 10.12 -17.17
C GLU A 280 -6.98 8.97 -17.52
N ARG A 281 -6.55 7.94 -18.24
CA ARG A 281 -7.43 6.87 -18.70
C ARG A 281 -7.28 5.61 -17.85
N TRP A 282 -8.06 5.52 -16.79
CA TRP A 282 -8.10 4.35 -15.90
C TRP A 282 -9.26 3.40 -16.22
N GLY A 283 -10.12 3.76 -17.15
CA GLY A 283 -11.27 2.94 -17.48
C GLY A 283 -11.91 3.32 -18.81
N GLU A 284 -12.98 2.60 -19.14
CA GLU A 284 -13.78 2.83 -20.35
C GLU A 284 -15.26 2.55 -20.04
N GLY A 285 -16.18 3.35 -20.61
CA GLY A 285 -17.61 3.19 -20.35
C GLY A 285 -17.94 3.21 -18.88
N LYS A 286 -18.53 2.13 -18.40
CA LYS A 286 -19.00 1.92 -17.02
C LYS A 286 -18.01 1.19 -16.11
N VAL A 287 -16.75 1.06 -16.54
CA VAL A 287 -15.69 0.38 -15.80
C VAL A 287 -14.58 1.36 -15.48
N THR A 288 -14.05 1.31 -14.25
CA THR A 288 -12.88 2.07 -13.81
C THR A 288 -11.97 1.21 -12.93
N LEU A 289 -10.74 1.67 -12.70
CA LEU A 289 -9.75 1.04 -11.84
C LEU A 289 -9.50 1.86 -10.57
N LEU A 290 -8.99 1.17 -9.53
CA LEU A 290 -8.69 1.75 -8.23
C LEU A 290 -7.45 1.07 -7.60
N GLY A 291 -6.60 1.84 -6.92
CA GLY A 291 -5.44 1.32 -6.20
C GLY A 291 -4.43 0.63 -7.14
N ASP A 292 -3.86 -0.49 -6.71
CA ASP A 292 -2.80 -1.18 -7.45
C ASP A 292 -3.27 -1.73 -8.83
N ALA A 293 -4.56 -1.80 -9.10
CA ALA A 293 -5.07 -2.11 -10.42
C ALA A 293 -4.83 -0.97 -11.42
N ALA A 294 -4.91 0.28 -10.94
CA ALA A 294 -4.68 1.49 -11.74
C ALA A 294 -3.21 1.94 -11.70
N HIS A 295 -2.58 1.91 -10.52
CA HIS A 295 -1.31 2.59 -10.26
C HIS A 295 -0.42 1.84 -9.26
N PRO A 296 -0.04 0.60 -9.54
CA PRO A 296 0.87 -0.12 -8.66
C PRO A 296 2.19 0.62 -8.54
N MET A 297 2.70 0.73 -7.33
CA MET A 297 3.90 1.49 -7.04
C MET A 297 4.87 0.75 -6.14
N THR A 298 6.15 1.07 -6.25
CA THR A 298 7.15 0.58 -5.29
C THR A 298 6.83 1.07 -3.87
N PRO A 299 7.18 0.32 -2.80
CA PRO A 299 6.76 0.63 -1.43
C PRO A 299 7.54 1.78 -0.75
N ASN A 300 8.43 2.46 -1.49
CA ASN A 300 9.45 3.35 -0.92
C ASN A 300 8.93 4.62 -0.22
N LEU A 301 7.67 5.00 -0.46
CA LEU A 301 7.00 6.10 0.24
C LEU A 301 5.91 5.63 1.21
N GLY A 302 5.63 4.31 1.30
CA GLY A 302 4.55 3.78 2.10
C GLY A 302 3.15 4.25 1.66
N GLN A 303 2.97 4.62 0.38
CA GLN A 303 1.76 5.31 -0.08
C GLN A 303 0.76 4.44 -0.85
N GLY A 304 1.08 3.20 -1.22
CA GLY A 304 0.17 2.40 -2.06
C GLY A 304 -1.24 2.28 -1.49
N ALA A 305 -1.37 1.82 -0.25
CA ALA A 305 -2.68 1.73 0.41
C ALA A 305 -3.29 3.11 0.70
N CYS A 306 -2.47 4.12 1.03
CA CYS A 306 -2.95 5.48 1.25
C CYS A 306 -3.60 6.05 -0.01
N GLN A 307 -3.01 5.85 -1.19
CA GLN A 307 -3.57 6.30 -2.46
C GLN A 307 -4.86 5.53 -2.81
N ALA A 308 -4.93 4.22 -2.55
CA ALA A 308 -6.15 3.44 -2.75
C ALA A 308 -7.31 3.90 -1.82
N ILE A 309 -7.01 4.32 -0.60
CA ILE A 309 -7.98 4.91 0.34
C ILE A 309 -8.46 6.29 -0.16
N GLU A 310 -7.54 7.15 -0.64
CA GLU A 310 -7.91 8.43 -1.27
C GLU A 310 -8.80 8.20 -2.51
N ASP A 311 -8.45 7.23 -3.36
CA ASP A 311 -9.24 6.85 -4.55
C ASP A 311 -10.67 6.50 -4.17
N ALA A 312 -10.84 5.67 -3.15
CA ALA A 312 -12.14 5.19 -2.69
C ALA A 312 -13.08 6.35 -2.29
N VAL A 313 -12.56 7.30 -1.52
CA VAL A 313 -13.32 8.49 -1.09
C VAL A 313 -13.64 9.39 -2.28
N MET A 314 -12.69 9.62 -3.17
CA MET A 314 -12.87 10.46 -4.34
C MET A 314 -13.85 9.84 -5.34
N LEU A 315 -13.78 8.53 -5.57
CA LEU A 315 -14.73 7.80 -6.41
C LEU A 315 -16.16 7.94 -5.87
N ALA A 316 -16.34 7.66 -4.58
CA ALA A 316 -17.65 7.75 -3.95
C ALA A 316 -18.22 9.19 -3.99
N ARG A 317 -17.37 10.21 -3.85
CA ARG A 317 -17.76 11.61 -4.00
C ARG A 317 -18.25 11.91 -5.42
N CYS A 318 -17.47 11.54 -6.45
CA CYS A 318 -17.84 11.80 -7.85
C CYS A 318 -19.15 11.09 -8.24
N LEU A 319 -19.35 9.86 -7.79
CA LEU A 319 -20.58 9.12 -8.05
C LEU A 319 -21.76 9.69 -7.23
N GLY A 320 -21.55 10.08 -5.99
CA GLY A 320 -22.58 10.68 -5.14
C GLY A 320 -23.10 12.01 -5.68
N GLU A 321 -22.21 12.84 -6.26
CA GLU A 321 -22.57 14.15 -6.84
C GLU A 321 -23.35 14.03 -8.17
N ARG A 322 -23.04 13.03 -9.01
CA ARG A 322 -23.50 12.96 -10.42
C ARG A 322 -24.17 11.65 -10.80
N GLY A 323 -24.29 10.71 -9.86
CA GLY A 323 -24.83 9.37 -10.10
C GLY A 323 -23.80 8.39 -10.69
N ALA A 324 -24.23 7.13 -10.84
CA ALA A 324 -23.44 6.03 -11.38
C ALA A 324 -23.34 6.11 -12.92
N THR A 325 -22.53 7.03 -13.43
CA THR A 325 -22.37 7.30 -14.87
C THR A 325 -20.92 7.18 -15.30
N ALA A 326 -20.68 6.93 -16.59
CA ALA A 326 -19.35 6.93 -17.18
C ALA A 326 -18.63 8.28 -16.98
N GLU A 327 -19.37 9.41 -17.04
CA GLU A 327 -18.81 10.75 -16.82
C GLU A 327 -18.29 10.93 -15.38
N SER A 328 -19.02 10.39 -14.40
CA SER A 328 -18.59 10.42 -12.99
C SER A 328 -17.27 9.66 -12.80
N LEU A 329 -17.10 8.52 -13.47
CA LEU A 329 -15.86 7.75 -13.46
C LEU A 329 -14.69 8.51 -14.09
N ARG A 330 -14.91 9.13 -15.25
CA ARG A 330 -13.87 9.97 -15.90
C ARG A 330 -13.50 11.18 -15.03
N SER A 331 -14.47 11.77 -14.33
CA SER A 331 -14.20 12.87 -13.40
C SER A 331 -13.31 12.42 -12.24
N TYR A 332 -13.59 11.25 -11.66
CA TYR A 332 -12.76 10.63 -10.63
C TYR A 332 -11.32 10.39 -11.12
N GLU A 333 -11.16 9.76 -12.28
CA GLU A 333 -9.86 9.45 -12.87
C GLU A 333 -9.03 10.71 -13.10
N LYS A 334 -9.62 11.73 -13.69
CA LYS A 334 -8.96 13.02 -13.93
C LYS A 334 -8.49 13.69 -12.63
N LEU A 335 -9.29 13.63 -11.55
CA LEU A 335 -8.92 14.22 -10.27
C LEU A 335 -7.78 13.47 -9.59
N ARG A 336 -7.59 12.17 -9.90
CA ARG A 336 -6.60 11.33 -9.24
C ARG A 336 -5.30 11.15 -10.03
N SER A 337 -5.36 11.18 -11.36
CA SER A 337 -4.27 10.77 -12.25
C SER A 337 -2.95 11.50 -11.98
N ASP A 338 -2.95 12.84 -11.96
CA ASP A 338 -1.73 13.64 -11.75
C ASP A 338 -1.13 13.45 -10.36
N ARG A 339 -2.00 13.41 -9.36
CA ARG A 339 -1.62 13.16 -7.95
C ARG A 339 -0.91 11.84 -7.81
N VAL A 340 -1.52 10.78 -8.32
CA VAL A 340 -1.00 9.41 -8.23
C VAL A 340 0.28 9.27 -9.05
N ALA A 341 0.32 9.83 -10.27
CA ALA A 341 1.52 9.80 -11.12
C ALA A 341 2.72 10.46 -10.42
N MET A 342 2.51 11.56 -9.71
CA MET A 342 3.55 12.21 -8.91
C MET A 342 4.07 11.27 -7.81
N VAL A 343 3.18 10.60 -7.06
CA VAL A 343 3.55 9.68 -5.98
C VAL A 343 4.29 8.46 -6.52
N VAL A 344 3.81 7.82 -7.61
CA VAL A 344 4.47 6.68 -8.26
C VAL A 344 5.89 7.03 -8.67
N ARG A 345 6.08 8.15 -9.39
CA ARG A 345 7.41 8.59 -9.84
C ARG A 345 8.35 8.92 -8.69
N ARG A 346 7.84 9.56 -7.63
CA ARG A 346 8.64 9.84 -6.42
C ARG A 346 9.04 8.55 -5.71
N SER A 347 8.12 7.60 -5.55
CA SER A 347 8.41 6.32 -4.93
C SER A 347 9.49 5.54 -5.69
N ARG A 348 9.40 5.50 -7.03
CA ARG A 348 10.42 4.90 -7.89
C ARG A 348 11.78 5.58 -7.72
N ARG A 349 11.82 6.92 -7.70
CA ARG A 349 13.06 7.69 -7.50
C ARG A 349 13.71 7.39 -6.16
N VAL A 350 12.94 7.35 -5.07
CA VAL A 350 13.45 7.00 -3.74
C VAL A 350 14.03 5.58 -3.75
N GLY A 351 13.34 4.63 -4.39
CA GLY A 351 13.84 3.26 -4.57
C GLY A 351 15.18 3.22 -5.31
N THR A 352 15.28 3.90 -6.44
CA THR A 352 16.53 3.96 -7.23
C THR A 352 17.70 4.51 -6.40
N ILE A 353 17.47 5.58 -5.64
CA ILE A 353 18.49 6.18 -4.77
C ILE A 353 18.83 5.25 -3.61
N GLY A 354 17.83 4.65 -2.98
CA GLY A 354 18.01 3.74 -1.83
C GLY A 354 18.74 2.45 -2.18
N GLN A 355 18.54 1.94 -3.40
CA GLN A 355 19.10 0.66 -3.88
C GLN A 355 20.45 0.79 -4.62
N VAL A 356 21.09 1.96 -4.59
CA VAL A 356 22.46 2.14 -5.14
C VAL A 356 23.43 1.21 -4.42
N LYS A 357 24.28 0.50 -5.19
CA LYS A 357 25.30 -0.42 -4.66
C LYS A 357 26.75 0.10 -4.74
N ASN A 358 27.01 1.08 -5.60
CA ASN A 358 28.36 1.64 -5.75
C ASN A 358 28.80 2.38 -4.48
N PRO A 359 29.95 2.04 -3.85
CA PRO A 359 30.36 2.63 -2.57
C PRO A 359 30.55 4.16 -2.59
N ALA A 360 31.09 4.69 -3.68
CA ALA A 360 31.32 6.13 -3.81
C ALA A 360 30.00 6.90 -3.93
N ILE A 361 29.04 6.35 -4.70
CA ILE A 361 27.72 6.95 -4.84
C ILE A 361 26.92 6.82 -3.53
N CYS A 362 27.04 5.70 -2.80
CA CYS A 362 26.43 5.57 -1.47
C CYS A 362 26.98 6.60 -0.49
N TRP A 363 28.30 6.82 -0.49
CA TRP A 363 28.92 7.85 0.36
C TRP A 363 28.42 9.26 0.01
N LEU A 364 28.33 9.59 -1.28
CA LEU A 364 27.79 10.88 -1.73
C LEU A 364 26.33 11.03 -1.35
N ARG A 365 25.50 10.01 -1.62
CA ARG A 365 24.08 9.95 -1.23
C ARG A 365 23.89 10.27 0.26
N ASP A 366 24.63 9.57 1.13
CA ASP A 366 24.52 9.70 2.58
C ASP A 366 24.91 11.13 3.03
N ARG A 367 25.91 11.73 2.38
CA ARG A 367 26.29 13.14 2.64
C ARG A 367 25.21 14.12 2.19
N VAL A 368 24.68 13.94 0.99
CA VAL A 368 23.60 14.80 0.46
C VAL A 368 22.37 14.72 1.37
N LEU A 369 21.95 13.51 1.78
CA LEU A 369 20.83 13.35 2.70
C LEU A 369 21.05 14.07 4.03
N ALA A 370 22.25 13.96 4.60
CA ALA A 370 22.60 14.63 5.86
C ALA A 370 22.67 16.17 5.76
N MET A 371 22.73 16.72 4.55
CA MET A 371 22.75 18.16 4.30
C MET A 371 21.37 18.76 4.00
N ILE A 372 20.34 17.95 3.78
CA ILE A 372 18.99 18.45 3.50
C ILE A 372 18.41 19.08 4.77
N PRO A 373 18.07 20.38 4.74
CA PRO A 373 17.53 21.06 5.92
C PRO A 373 16.18 20.44 6.34
N PRO A 374 15.86 20.35 7.65
CA PRO A 374 14.59 19.80 8.15
C PRO A 374 13.36 20.44 7.52
N LYS A 375 13.37 21.74 7.28
CA LYS A 375 12.27 22.46 6.60
C LYS A 375 12.03 21.97 5.16
N ALA A 376 13.09 21.62 4.43
CA ALA A 376 12.96 21.09 3.07
C ALA A 376 12.41 19.65 3.10
N GLN A 377 12.83 18.84 4.07
CA GLN A 377 12.28 17.50 4.28
C GLN A 377 10.79 17.57 4.62
N LEU A 378 10.40 18.46 5.54
CA LEU A 378 9.00 18.69 5.93
C LEU A 378 8.12 19.05 4.72
N ARG A 379 8.59 20.00 3.88
CA ARG A 379 7.86 20.42 2.68
C ARG A 379 7.66 19.27 1.68
N GLN A 380 8.70 18.46 1.47
CA GLN A 380 8.60 17.29 0.57
C GLN A 380 7.61 16.24 1.09
N LEU A 381 7.56 16.01 2.39
CA LEU A 381 6.58 15.12 3.02
C LEU A 381 5.17 15.71 2.92
N GLU A 382 5.00 16.97 3.21
CA GLU A 382 3.71 17.67 3.14
C GLU A 382 3.05 17.54 1.75
N GLU A 383 3.83 17.69 0.67
CA GLU A 383 3.30 17.50 -0.69
C GLU A 383 2.73 16.09 -0.93
N VAL A 384 3.28 15.09 -0.22
CA VAL A 384 2.82 13.69 -0.35
C VAL A 384 1.66 13.40 0.61
N VAL A 385 1.75 13.80 1.89
CA VAL A 385 0.79 13.38 2.92
C VAL A 385 -0.20 14.46 3.33
N GLY A 386 -0.03 15.68 2.81
CA GLY A 386 -0.90 16.83 3.10
C GLY A 386 -2.18 16.90 2.24
N TYR A 387 -2.36 16.01 1.28
CA TYR A 387 -3.53 16.02 0.37
C TYR A 387 -4.84 15.69 1.08
N GLU A 388 -5.93 16.37 0.69
CA GLU A 388 -7.30 16.08 1.11
C GLU A 388 -8.13 15.55 -0.07
N ALA A 389 -8.59 14.28 0.06
CA ALA A 389 -9.47 13.63 -0.90
C ALA A 389 -10.94 14.08 -0.73
#